data_fbe5c0745c670755d8dac28bdf5d8b95
#
_entry.id   fbe5c0745c670755d8dac28bdf5d8b95
#
_cell.length_a   1.000
_cell.length_b   1.000
_cell.length_c   1.000
_cell.angle_alpha   90.00
_cell.angle_beta   90.00
_cell.angle_gamma   90.00
#
_symmetry.space_group_name_H-M   'P 1'
#
loop_
_entity.id
_entity.type
_entity.pdbx_description
1 polymer ?
#
loop_
_entity_poly.entity_id
_entity_poly.type
_entity_poly.pdbx_seq_one_letter_code
_entity_poly.pdbx_strand_id
1 'polypeptide(L)'
;RWRHRLLRATTWLLAGACFYLVFAKIQAAAMREQTTTFDYLVRFFGDADWVAWLGIMIPYSCFFFLVDAHVTWRVVRWFNAPEFRFRRMLPIRASAYILSLVNEQVGKGAITLYLWRRHAVPGWQALSSMVLLGMMEVYQLLLFSAIGTMLYFKLVVEASTMLPLDTILLSI
;
A
#
# COMPACT_ATOMS: atom_id res chain seq x y z
N ARG A 1 11.17 26.81 -2.94
CA ARG A 1 9.76 26.96 -2.47
C ARG A 1 8.73 26.67 -3.57
N TRP A 2 8.97 27.06 -4.81
CA TRP A 2 8.04 26.87 -5.95
C TRP A 2 7.93 25.38 -6.38
N ARG A 3 9.03 24.66 -6.43
CA ARG A 3 9.09 23.23 -6.78
C ARG A 3 8.25 22.36 -5.83
N HIS A 4 8.23 22.67 -4.54
CA HIS A 4 7.39 21.92 -3.57
C HIS A 4 5.89 22.20 -3.74
N ARG A 5 5.52 23.41 -4.18
CA ARG A 5 4.11 23.73 -4.49
C ARG A 5 3.66 23.02 -5.76
N LEU A 6 4.51 22.99 -6.79
CA LEU A 6 4.25 22.25 -8.02
C LEU A 6 4.09 20.73 -7.76
N LEU A 7 5.01 20.12 -7.00
CA LEU A 7 4.91 18.70 -6.66
C LEU A 7 3.63 18.37 -5.87
N ARG A 8 3.22 19.25 -4.96
CA ARG A 8 1.94 19.06 -4.26
C ARG A 8 0.75 19.21 -5.20
N ALA A 9 0.77 20.21 -6.06
CA ALA A 9 -0.30 20.42 -7.03
C ALA A 9 -0.42 19.24 -8.01
N THR A 10 0.68 18.71 -8.52
CA THR A 10 0.65 17.50 -9.38
C THR A 10 0.13 16.28 -8.63
N THR A 11 0.48 16.08 -7.36
CA THR A 11 -0.06 14.97 -6.56
C THR A 11 -1.56 15.09 -6.39
N TRP A 12 -2.08 16.29 -6.07
CA TRP A 12 -3.52 16.50 -5.93
C TRP A 12 -4.27 16.37 -7.26
N LEU A 13 -3.68 16.85 -8.35
CA LEU A 13 -4.25 16.68 -9.69
C LEU A 13 -4.30 15.20 -10.09
N LEU A 14 -3.22 14.45 -9.83
CA LEU A 14 -3.18 13.02 -10.12
C LEU A 14 -4.21 12.25 -9.27
N ALA A 15 -4.30 12.56 -7.97
CA ALA A 15 -5.31 11.96 -7.10
C ALA A 15 -6.73 12.29 -7.59
N GLY A 16 -7.01 13.54 -7.93
CA GLY A 16 -8.30 13.96 -8.49
C GLY A 16 -8.62 13.25 -9.81
N ALA A 17 -7.65 13.11 -10.71
CA ALA A 17 -7.81 12.37 -11.95
C ALA A 17 -8.11 10.89 -11.70
N CYS A 18 -7.42 10.24 -10.75
CA CYS A 18 -7.71 8.85 -10.37
C CYS A 18 -9.13 8.70 -9.81
N PHE A 19 -9.55 9.59 -8.91
CA PHE A 19 -10.92 9.57 -8.39
C PHE A 19 -11.96 9.78 -9.49
N TYR A 20 -11.72 10.72 -10.39
CA TYR A 20 -12.61 10.96 -11.53
C TYR A 20 -12.73 9.73 -12.42
N LEU A 21 -11.61 9.07 -12.75
CA LEU A 21 -11.61 7.85 -13.57
C LEU A 21 -12.37 6.70 -12.90
N VAL A 22 -12.17 6.50 -11.60
CA VAL A 22 -12.90 5.48 -10.82
C VAL A 22 -14.39 5.80 -10.83
N PHE A 23 -14.77 7.05 -10.54
CA PHE A 23 -16.17 7.47 -10.54
C PHE A 23 -16.82 7.32 -11.91
N ALA A 24 -16.12 7.72 -12.97
CA ALA A 24 -16.61 7.56 -14.36
C ALA A 24 -16.83 6.08 -14.73
N LYS A 25 -15.96 5.18 -14.28
CA LYS A 25 -16.13 3.72 -14.47
C LYS A 25 -17.35 3.18 -13.72
N ILE A 26 -17.55 3.59 -12.47
CA ILE A 26 -18.73 3.21 -11.68
C ILE A 26 -20.00 3.72 -12.34
N GLN A 27 -20.01 4.99 -12.79
CA GLN A 27 -21.14 5.58 -13.50
C GLN A 27 -21.46 4.83 -14.82
N ALA A 28 -20.41 4.48 -15.58
CA ALA A 28 -20.59 3.69 -16.82
C ALA A 28 -21.16 2.29 -16.52
N ALA A 29 -20.77 1.66 -15.41
CA ALA A 29 -21.33 0.37 -14.99
C ALA A 29 -22.80 0.53 -14.56
N ALA A 30 -23.14 1.55 -13.78
CA ALA A 30 -24.51 1.85 -13.37
C ALA A 30 -25.44 2.14 -14.57
N MET A 31 -24.95 2.88 -15.57
CA MET A 31 -25.68 3.14 -16.81
C MET A 31 -25.96 1.86 -17.61
N ARG A 32 -25.05 0.89 -17.63
CA ARG A 32 -25.29 -0.41 -18.28
C ARG A 32 -26.42 -1.20 -17.62
N GLU A 33 -26.58 -1.05 -16.30
CA GLU A 33 -27.65 -1.69 -15.51
C GLU A 33 -28.92 -0.82 -15.43
N GLN A 34 -28.97 0.32 -16.12
CA GLN A 34 -30.08 1.27 -16.12
C GLN A 34 -30.47 1.74 -14.71
N THR A 35 -29.48 1.86 -13.82
CA THR A 35 -29.67 2.29 -12.42
C THR A 35 -28.91 3.58 -12.14
N THR A 36 -29.24 4.24 -11.03
CA THR A 36 -28.43 5.37 -10.56
C THR A 36 -27.11 4.87 -9.98
N THR A 37 -26.07 5.69 -10.06
CA THR A 37 -24.74 5.34 -9.50
C THR A 37 -24.82 4.95 -8.02
N PHE A 38 -25.72 5.62 -7.27
CA PHE A 38 -25.92 5.34 -5.86
C PHE A 38 -26.61 3.99 -5.64
N ASP A 39 -27.68 3.69 -6.36
CA ASP A 39 -28.40 2.41 -6.26
C ASP A 39 -27.53 1.24 -6.70
N TYR A 40 -26.69 1.44 -7.74
CA TYR A 40 -25.69 0.47 -8.15
C TYR A 40 -24.71 0.13 -7.00
N LEU A 41 -24.16 1.15 -6.33
CA LEU A 41 -23.26 0.94 -5.20
C LEU A 41 -23.97 0.26 -4.03
N VAL A 42 -25.19 0.69 -3.69
CA VAL A 42 -25.95 0.07 -2.59
C VAL A 42 -26.23 -1.41 -2.87
N ARG A 43 -26.60 -1.76 -4.09
CA ARG A 43 -26.79 -3.17 -4.49
C ARG A 43 -25.48 -3.93 -4.45
N PHE A 44 -24.42 -3.39 -5.04
CA PHE A 44 -23.09 -4.03 -5.05
C PHE A 44 -22.59 -4.36 -3.64
N PHE A 45 -22.76 -3.43 -2.70
CA PHE A 45 -22.40 -3.67 -1.29
C PHE A 45 -23.42 -4.54 -0.55
N GLY A 46 -24.69 -4.50 -0.92
CA GLY A 46 -25.75 -5.33 -0.32
C GLY A 46 -25.65 -6.79 -0.74
N ASP A 47 -25.30 -7.06 -1.99
CA ASP A 47 -25.17 -8.42 -2.54
C ASP A 47 -23.82 -9.08 -2.22
N ALA A 48 -22.87 -8.32 -1.66
CA ALA A 48 -21.57 -8.84 -1.28
C ALA A 48 -21.69 -9.77 -0.06
N ASP A 49 -21.14 -10.97 -0.17
CA ASP A 49 -21.03 -11.89 0.96
C ASP A 49 -19.93 -11.42 1.93
N TRP A 50 -20.32 -10.52 2.82
CA TRP A 50 -19.43 -9.95 3.83
C TRP A 50 -18.87 -10.97 4.80
N VAL A 51 -19.60 -12.05 5.07
CA VAL A 51 -19.16 -13.10 5.99
C VAL A 51 -18.01 -13.89 5.37
N ALA A 52 -18.17 -14.33 4.14
CA ALA A 52 -17.11 -15.00 3.40
C ALA A 52 -15.90 -14.09 3.20
N TRP A 53 -16.13 -12.81 2.82
CA TRP A 53 -15.06 -11.85 2.61
C TRP A 53 -14.27 -11.57 3.89
N LEU A 54 -14.94 -11.29 5.01
CA LEU A 54 -14.29 -11.05 6.31
C LEU A 54 -13.62 -12.32 6.82
N GLY A 55 -14.22 -13.49 6.59
CA GLY A 55 -13.67 -14.79 6.95
C GLY A 55 -12.31 -15.08 6.29
N ILE A 56 -12.07 -14.52 5.11
CA ILE A 56 -10.77 -14.61 4.41
C ILE A 56 -9.85 -13.46 4.80
N MET A 57 -10.39 -12.24 4.85
CA MET A 57 -9.57 -11.03 5.02
C MET A 57 -9.01 -10.88 6.44
N ILE A 58 -9.74 -11.30 7.47
CA ILE A 58 -9.25 -11.23 8.85
C ILE A 58 -8.04 -12.16 9.06
N PRO A 59 -8.09 -13.47 8.75
CA PRO A 59 -6.94 -14.35 8.86
C PRO A 59 -5.76 -13.88 8.00
N TYR A 60 -6.05 -13.45 6.77
CA TYR A 60 -5.04 -12.91 5.87
C TYR A 60 -4.32 -11.68 6.48
N SER A 61 -5.07 -10.72 7.00
CA SER A 61 -4.51 -9.51 7.62
C SER A 61 -3.70 -9.82 8.87
N CYS A 62 -4.18 -10.76 9.70
CA CYS A 62 -3.43 -11.22 10.88
C CYS A 62 -2.12 -11.91 10.47
N PHE A 63 -2.18 -12.79 9.48
CA PHE A 63 -0.99 -13.48 8.98
C PHE A 63 0.01 -12.48 8.37
N PHE A 64 -0.46 -11.57 7.53
CA PHE A 64 0.37 -10.53 6.95
C PHE A 64 1.04 -9.66 8.01
N PHE A 65 0.30 -9.21 9.03
CA PHE A 65 0.85 -8.45 10.16
C PHE A 65 1.93 -9.22 10.92
N LEU A 66 1.73 -10.52 11.18
CA LEU A 66 2.71 -11.34 11.89
C LEU A 66 4.00 -11.54 11.07
N VAL A 67 3.87 -11.80 9.76
CA VAL A 67 5.02 -11.93 8.86
C VAL A 67 5.79 -10.62 8.79
N ASP A 68 5.12 -9.51 8.59
CA ASP A 68 5.73 -8.19 8.50
C ASP A 68 6.40 -7.77 9.82
N ALA A 69 5.75 -8.01 10.96
CA ALA A 69 6.35 -7.79 12.28
C ALA A 69 7.57 -8.70 12.51
N HIS A 70 7.54 -9.95 12.00
CA HIS A 70 8.65 -10.89 12.08
C HIS A 70 9.85 -10.42 11.25
N VAL A 71 9.63 -10.00 10.02
CA VAL A 71 10.68 -9.47 9.14
C VAL A 71 11.32 -8.22 9.77
N THR A 72 10.50 -7.28 10.23
CA THR A 72 10.98 -6.07 10.90
C THR A 72 11.80 -6.41 12.16
N TRP A 73 11.33 -7.35 12.97
CA TRP A 73 12.06 -7.84 14.14
C TRP A 73 13.41 -8.48 13.77
N ARG A 74 13.46 -9.30 12.70
CA ARG A 74 14.72 -9.92 12.22
C ARG A 74 15.74 -8.87 11.83
N VAL A 75 15.33 -7.86 11.05
CA VAL A 75 16.20 -6.76 10.63
C VAL A 75 16.71 -5.97 11.85
N VAL A 76 15.81 -5.61 12.77
CA VAL A 76 16.21 -4.90 14.01
C VAL A 76 17.17 -5.74 14.85
N ARG A 77 16.92 -7.04 14.98
CA ARG A 77 17.80 -7.94 15.73
C ARG A 77 19.18 -8.10 15.11
N TRP A 78 19.26 -8.21 13.78
CA TRP A 78 20.53 -8.40 13.10
C TRP A 78 21.38 -7.13 13.04
N PHE A 79 20.78 -5.98 12.84
CA PHE A 79 21.52 -4.75 12.55
C PHE A 79 21.55 -3.77 13.73
N ASN A 80 20.61 -3.85 14.68
CA ASN A 80 20.46 -2.81 15.69
C ASN A 80 20.58 -3.33 17.14
N ALA A 81 19.82 -4.36 17.51
CA ALA A 81 19.70 -4.83 18.87
C ALA A 81 19.55 -6.36 18.94
N PRO A 82 20.65 -7.12 19.08
CA PRO A 82 20.62 -8.60 19.05
C PRO A 82 19.71 -9.23 20.11
N GLU A 83 19.53 -8.56 21.27
CA GLU A 83 18.69 -9.06 22.38
C GLU A 83 17.21 -8.65 22.26
N PHE A 84 16.83 -7.99 21.15
CA PHE A 84 15.47 -7.51 20.99
C PHE A 84 14.48 -8.66 20.83
N ARG A 85 13.44 -8.72 21.71
CA ARG A 85 12.46 -9.80 21.74
C ARG A 85 11.31 -9.54 20.75
N PHE A 86 10.89 -10.55 20.00
CA PHE A 86 9.79 -10.47 19.04
C PHE A 86 8.48 -9.92 19.66
N ARG A 87 8.13 -10.37 20.88
CA ARG A 87 6.92 -9.89 21.57
C ARG A 87 6.87 -8.38 21.78
N ARG A 88 8.04 -7.73 21.90
CA ARG A 88 8.12 -6.27 22.01
C ARG A 88 7.94 -5.57 20.67
N MET A 89 8.24 -6.25 19.56
CA MET A 89 8.05 -5.70 18.22
C MET A 89 6.57 -5.56 17.84
N LEU A 90 5.70 -6.48 18.26
CA LEU A 90 4.29 -6.48 17.91
C LEU A 90 3.56 -5.16 18.23
N PRO A 91 3.58 -4.63 19.47
CA PRO A 91 2.90 -3.37 19.78
C PRO A 91 3.56 -2.17 19.06
N ILE A 92 4.87 -2.20 18.86
CA ILE A 92 5.59 -1.13 18.16
C ILE A 92 5.17 -1.10 16.70
N ARG A 93 5.10 -2.28 16.05
CA ARG A 93 4.68 -2.37 14.65
C ARG A 93 3.20 -2.01 14.49
N ALA A 94 2.33 -2.44 15.41
CA ALA A 94 0.93 -2.04 15.42
C ALA A 94 0.75 -0.52 15.54
N SER A 95 1.48 0.13 16.44
CA SER A 95 1.48 1.59 16.57
C SER A 95 2.02 2.28 15.33
N ALA A 96 3.06 1.72 14.70
CA ALA A 96 3.60 2.25 13.45
C ALA A 96 2.58 2.16 12.30
N TYR A 97 1.76 1.10 12.23
CA TYR A 97 0.68 1.00 11.25
C TYR A 97 -0.37 2.11 11.42
N ILE A 98 -0.76 2.41 12.65
CA ILE A 98 -1.70 3.52 12.93
C ILE A 98 -1.10 4.85 12.43
N LEU A 99 0.18 5.10 12.70
CA LEU A 99 0.88 6.29 12.22
C LEU A 99 1.05 6.30 10.70
N SER A 100 1.20 5.14 10.08
CA SER A 100 1.31 4.99 8.63
C SER A 100 0.01 5.34 7.90
N LEU A 101 -1.16 5.31 8.57
CA LEU A 101 -2.42 5.82 8.01
C LEU A 101 -2.35 7.32 7.68
N VAL A 102 -1.55 8.08 8.43
CA VAL A 102 -1.32 9.49 8.15
C VAL A 102 -0.22 9.66 7.09
N ASN A 103 0.88 8.96 7.27
CA ASN A 103 2.00 8.94 6.33
C ASN A 103 2.91 7.73 6.64
N GLU A 104 3.22 6.94 5.62
CA GLU A 104 4.07 5.75 5.74
C GLU A 104 5.47 6.07 6.31
N GLN A 105 6.05 7.19 5.93
CA GLN A 105 7.35 7.63 6.41
C GLN A 105 7.32 7.97 7.90
N VAL A 106 6.20 8.48 8.40
CA VAL A 106 6.00 8.76 9.83
C VAL A 106 5.96 7.45 10.62
N GLY A 107 5.29 6.42 10.10
CA GLY A 107 5.27 5.09 10.72
C GLY A 107 6.68 4.47 10.82
N LYS A 108 7.45 4.49 9.74
CA LYS A 108 8.84 4.01 9.71
C LYS A 108 9.74 4.86 10.63
N GLY A 109 9.54 6.18 10.62
CA GLY A 109 10.26 7.11 11.52
C GLY A 109 9.98 6.87 13.00
N ALA A 110 8.76 6.47 13.35
CA ALA A 110 8.41 6.16 14.74
C ALA A 110 9.17 4.95 15.28
N ILE A 111 9.37 3.90 14.47
CA ILE A 111 10.18 2.74 14.82
C ILE A 111 11.64 3.18 15.05
N THR A 112 12.19 3.98 14.14
CA THR A 112 13.54 4.54 14.25
C THR A 112 13.72 5.33 15.55
N LEU A 113 12.77 6.21 15.85
CA LEU A 113 12.77 7.02 17.06
C LEU A 113 12.69 6.18 18.35
N TYR A 114 11.88 5.12 18.33
CA TYR A 114 11.76 4.18 19.44
C TYR A 114 13.08 3.46 19.71
N LEU A 115 13.72 2.92 18.66
CA LEU A 115 15.01 2.23 18.78
C LEU A 115 16.10 3.17 19.32
N TRP A 116 16.16 4.39 18.80
CA TRP A 116 17.11 5.39 19.26
C TRP A 116 16.91 5.76 20.74
N ARG A 117 15.67 6.05 21.16
CA ARG A 117 15.40 6.52 22.52
C ARG A 117 15.42 5.41 23.59
N ARG A 118 14.99 4.20 23.23
CA ARG A 118 14.78 3.11 24.20
C ARG A 118 15.88 2.06 24.21
N HIS A 119 16.59 1.91 23.11
CA HIS A 119 17.63 0.87 22.95
C HIS A 119 19.01 1.45 22.66
N ALA A 120 19.19 2.77 22.78
CA ALA A 120 20.45 3.47 22.55
C ALA A 120 21.10 3.14 21.18
N VAL A 121 20.29 2.70 20.21
CA VAL A 121 20.76 2.42 18.85
C VAL A 121 21.07 3.75 18.17
N PRO A 122 22.25 3.91 17.54
CA PRO A 122 22.56 5.12 16.78
C PRO A 122 21.47 5.42 15.74
N GLY A 123 20.99 6.68 15.70
CA GLY A 123 19.85 7.05 14.84
C GLY A 123 20.07 6.71 13.37
N TRP A 124 21.30 6.85 12.87
CA TRP A 124 21.66 6.44 11.50
C TRP A 124 21.51 4.95 11.23
N GLN A 125 21.90 4.12 12.19
CA GLN A 125 21.80 2.67 12.07
C GLN A 125 20.34 2.21 12.09
N ALA A 126 19.51 2.80 12.95
CA ALA A 126 18.07 2.54 12.98
C ALA A 126 17.39 3.03 11.67
N LEU A 127 17.79 4.20 11.16
CA LEU A 127 17.27 4.73 9.91
C LEU A 127 17.64 3.86 8.71
N SER A 128 18.91 3.43 8.58
CA SER A 128 19.35 2.58 7.48
C SER A 128 18.62 1.24 7.45
N SER A 129 18.30 0.66 8.61
CA SER A 129 17.50 -0.56 8.69
C SER A 129 16.06 -0.36 8.18
N MET A 130 15.45 0.79 8.44
CA MET A 130 14.12 1.10 7.93
C MET A 130 14.14 1.40 6.42
N VAL A 131 15.21 2.02 5.92
CA VAL A 131 15.42 2.21 4.47
C VAL A 131 15.60 0.85 3.79
N LEU A 132 16.39 -0.05 4.36
CA LEU A 132 16.57 -1.40 3.83
C LEU A 132 15.23 -2.15 3.75
N LEU A 133 14.39 -2.08 4.80
CA LEU A 133 13.05 -2.66 4.77
C LEU A 133 12.20 -2.06 3.64
N GLY A 134 12.23 -0.74 3.46
CA GLY A 134 11.51 -0.09 2.36
C GLY A 134 12.00 -0.54 0.98
N MET A 135 13.30 -0.74 0.79
CA MET A 135 13.84 -1.28 -0.46
C MET A 135 13.40 -2.71 -0.71
N MET A 136 13.33 -3.55 0.34
CA MET A 136 12.84 -4.92 0.24
C MET A 136 11.34 -4.97 -0.09
N GLU A 137 10.52 -4.06 0.45
CA GLU A 137 9.10 -3.91 0.11
C GLU A 137 8.94 -3.60 -1.40
N VAL A 138 9.69 -2.64 -1.93
CA VAL A 138 9.67 -2.30 -3.36
C VAL A 138 10.12 -3.48 -4.22
N TYR A 139 11.20 -4.15 -3.84
CA TYR A 139 11.68 -5.35 -4.54
C TYR A 139 10.61 -6.45 -4.57
N GLN A 140 9.94 -6.70 -3.45
CA GLN A 140 8.87 -7.67 -3.35
C GLN A 140 7.69 -7.32 -4.27
N LEU A 141 7.27 -6.05 -4.30
CA LEU A 141 6.21 -5.58 -5.20
C LEU A 141 6.59 -5.79 -6.67
N LEU A 142 7.80 -5.46 -7.07
CA LEU A 142 8.29 -5.67 -8.43
C LEU A 142 8.32 -7.16 -8.79
N LEU A 143 8.79 -8.01 -7.88
CA LEU A 143 8.84 -9.46 -8.08
C LEU A 143 7.43 -10.05 -8.28
N PHE A 144 6.50 -9.74 -7.37
CA PHE A 144 5.13 -10.23 -7.50
C PHE A 144 4.40 -9.66 -8.71
N SER A 145 4.66 -8.39 -9.06
CA SER A 145 4.13 -7.79 -10.27
C SER A 145 4.63 -8.52 -11.53
N ALA A 146 5.93 -8.84 -11.58
CA ALA A 146 6.51 -9.59 -12.69
C ALA A 146 5.91 -11.00 -12.80
N ILE A 147 5.80 -11.72 -11.66
CA ILE A 147 5.17 -13.05 -11.62
C ILE A 147 3.70 -12.97 -12.04
N GLY A 148 2.95 -12.01 -11.49
CA GLY A 148 1.54 -11.80 -11.85
C GLY A 148 1.35 -11.49 -13.34
N THR A 149 2.21 -10.65 -13.91
CA THR A 149 2.19 -10.34 -15.35
C THR A 149 2.51 -11.58 -16.19
N MET A 150 3.47 -12.41 -15.77
CA MET A 150 3.79 -13.66 -16.47
C MET A 150 2.63 -14.67 -16.44
N LEU A 151 1.99 -14.85 -15.27
CA LEU A 151 0.88 -15.79 -15.12
C LEU A 151 -0.38 -15.34 -15.86
N TYR A 152 -0.66 -14.05 -15.89
CA TYR A 152 -1.86 -13.47 -16.48
C TYR A 152 -1.58 -12.62 -17.73
N PHE A 153 -0.52 -12.98 -18.48
CA PHE A 153 -0.05 -12.18 -19.63
C PHE A 153 -1.17 -11.86 -20.63
N LYS A 154 -2.02 -12.84 -20.98
CA LYS A 154 -3.14 -12.62 -21.88
C LYS A 154 -4.12 -11.55 -21.36
N LEU A 155 -4.49 -11.64 -20.09
CA LEU A 155 -5.39 -10.67 -19.44
C LEU A 155 -4.77 -9.27 -19.39
N VAL A 156 -3.47 -9.16 -19.13
CA VAL A 156 -2.75 -7.88 -19.10
C VAL A 156 -2.69 -7.26 -20.49
N VAL A 157 -2.43 -8.07 -21.53
CA VAL A 157 -2.42 -7.58 -22.92
C VAL A 157 -3.82 -7.14 -23.35
N GLU A 158 -4.87 -7.93 -23.10
CA GLU A 158 -6.25 -7.55 -23.39
C GLU A 158 -6.67 -6.27 -22.65
N ALA A 159 -6.32 -6.14 -21.37
CA ALA A 159 -6.58 -4.92 -20.61
C ALA A 159 -5.80 -3.72 -21.13
N SER A 160 -4.56 -3.90 -21.60
CA SER A 160 -3.75 -2.83 -22.18
C SER A 160 -4.28 -2.33 -23.51
N THR A 161 -4.85 -3.21 -24.35
CA THR A 161 -5.49 -2.83 -25.62
C THR A 161 -6.81 -2.09 -25.40
N MET A 162 -7.44 -2.26 -24.23
CA MET A 162 -8.64 -1.50 -23.84
C MET A 162 -8.32 -0.08 -23.33
N LEU A 163 -7.07 0.20 -22.99
CA LEU A 163 -6.60 1.55 -22.67
C LEU A 163 -6.19 2.23 -23.97
N PRO A 164 -6.83 3.35 -24.37
CA PRO A 164 -6.46 4.08 -25.59
C PRO A 164 -5.12 4.80 -25.39
N LEU A 165 -4.03 4.02 -25.33
CA LEU A 165 -2.67 4.58 -25.19
C LEU A 165 -2.30 5.46 -26.38
N ASP A 166 -2.89 5.17 -27.55
CA ASP A 166 -2.71 5.96 -28.76
C ASP A 166 -3.22 7.40 -28.61
N THR A 167 -4.27 7.61 -27.82
CA THR A 167 -4.83 8.95 -27.56
C THR A 167 -3.98 9.74 -26.58
N ILE A 168 -3.25 9.08 -25.68
CA ILE A 168 -2.39 9.72 -24.68
C ILE A 168 -1.04 10.11 -25.30
N LEU A 169 -0.50 9.26 -26.19
CA LEU A 169 0.77 9.53 -26.89
C LEU A 169 0.67 10.61 -27.96
N LEU A 170 -0.53 10.82 -28.55
CA LEU A 170 -0.77 11.87 -29.54
C LEU A 170 -1.06 13.25 -28.93
N SER A 171 -1.22 13.32 -27.57
CA SER A 171 -1.51 14.58 -26.84
C SER A 171 -0.27 15.17 -26.14
N ILE A 172 0.91 14.57 -26.30
CA ILE A 172 2.20 15.06 -25.83
C ILE A 172 3.02 15.58 -27.02
#